data_8bbdd6204d745574adc43f773140a212
#
_entry.id   8bbdd6204d745574adc43f773140a212
#
_cell.length_a   1.000
_cell.length_b   1.000
_cell.length_c   1.000
_cell.angle_alpha   90.00
_cell.angle_beta   90.00
_cell.angle_gamma   90.00
#
_symmetry.space_group_name_H-M   'P 1'
#
loop_
_entity.id
_entity.type
_entity.pdbx_description
1 polymer ?
#
loop_
_entity_poly.entity_id
_entity_poly.type
_entity_poly.pdbx_seq_one_letter_code
_entity_poly.pdbx_strand_id
1 'polypeptide(L)'
;ANECARIHRSLQKAAGEGYAAEVFLTAERTMEGIGFTIEGRADGIFTDEDGTVVIDEIKTTAAPADAITEDMNPCHWAQGMVYGAICAEQRELETLDVRLTYYQIDTDEIIRYTRHFSAAELDAFLNDLLRQYLPWARRQLDWEEARNRSLGALQFPFPAYRPGQRALAGEVYRACAAGKAEQKGGTRLFCQAPTGIGKTMSALFPALKAMGEGKGEKIFY
;
A
#
# COMPACT_ATOMS: atom_id res chain seq x y z
N ALA A 1 -16.99 6.19 -6.65
CA ALA A 1 -16.26 6.12 -5.38
C ALA A 1 -17.11 6.45 -4.16
N ASN A 2 -17.94 7.50 -4.18
CA ASN A 2 -18.78 7.88 -3.02
C ASN A 2 -19.92 6.90 -2.73
N GLU A 3 -20.49 6.26 -3.74
CA GLU A 3 -21.63 5.34 -3.61
C GLU A 3 -21.19 4.01 -2.99
N CYS A 4 -20.14 3.39 -3.47
CA CYS A 4 -19.58 2.15 -2.89
C CYS A 4 -19.27 2.33 -1.41
N ALA A 5 -18.58 3.42 -1.03
CA ALA A 5 -18.27 3.71 0.37
C ALA A 5 -19.53 3.94 1.24
N ARG A 6 -20.62 4.45 0.65
CA ARG A 6 -21.91 4.59 1.34
C ARG A 6 -22.54 3.24 1.59
N ILE A 7 -22.52 2.37 0.59
CA ILE A 7 -23.06 1.00 0.66
C ILE A 7 -22.29 0.21 1.73
N HIS A 8 -20.94 0.21 1.69
CA HIS A 8 -20.13 -0.47 2.70
C HIS A 8 -20.50 -0.03 4.12
N ARG A 9 -20.54 1.27 4.39
CA ARG A 9 -20.95 1.79 5.72
C ARG A 9 -22.36 1.39 6.12
N SER A 10 -23.30 1.30 5.15
CA SER A 10 -24.66 0.86 5.42
C SER A 10 -24.72 -0.60 5.83
N LEU A 11 -23.99 -1.48 5.13
CA LEU A 11 -23.88 -2.90 5.44
C LEU A 11 -23.21 -3.14 6.78
N GLN A 12 -22.09 -2.47 7.04
CA GLN A 12 -21.35 -2.52 8.30
C GLN A 12 -22.24 -2.10 9.49
N LYS A 13 -23.02 -1.02 9.33
CA LYS A 13 -23.94 -0.55 10.37
C LYS A 13 -25.12 -1.53 10.60
N ALA A 14 -25.61 -2.15 9.53
CA ALA A 14 -26.70 -3.12 9.60
C ALA A 14 -26.26 -4.46 10.21
N ALA A 15 -24.96 -4.76 10.24
CA ALA A 15 -24.42 -5.98 10.83
C ALA A 15 -24.55 -6.04 12.37
N GLY A 16 -24.79 -4.87 13.01
CA GLY A 16 -25.12 -4.81 14.44
C GLY A 16 -23.93 -4.77 15.40
N GLU A 17 -24.23 -4.96 16.69
CA GLU A 17 -23.21 -5.01 17.75
C GLU A 17 -22.31 -6.25 17.58
N GLY A 18 -20.99 -6.08 17.78
CA GLY A 18 -20.00 -7.14 17.60
C GLY A 18 -19.32 -7.16 16.21
N TYR A 19 -19.82 -6.39 15.24
CA TYR A 19 -19.16 -6.21 13.94
C TYR A 19 -18.14 -5.06 14.00
N ALA A 20 -16.86 -5.40 14.00
CA ALA A 20 -15.78 -4.43 13.93
C ALA A 20 -15.52 -4.05 12.46
N ALA A 21 -15.91 -2.82 12.08
CA ALA A 21 -15.75 -2.29 10.72
C ALA A 21 -14.36 -1.68 10.51
N GLU A 22 -13.84 -1.75 9.27
CA GLU A 22 -12.61 -1.08 8.84
C GLU A 22 -11.40 -1.41 9.72
N VAL A 23 -11.20 -2.69 10.04
CA VAL A 23 -10.14 -3.16 10.95
C VAL A 23 -8.79 -3.13 10.25
N PHE A 24 -7.87 -2.31 10.75
CA PHE A 24 -6.50 -2.28 10.27
C PHE A 24 -5.73 -3.51 10.73
N LEU A 25 -5.11 -4.20 9.79
CA LEU A 25 -4.31 -5.40 10.00
C LEU A 25 -2.91 -5.18 9.44
N THR A 26 -1.89 -5.66 10.14
CA THR A 26 -0.50 -5.59 9.70
C THR A 26 0.25 -6.84 10.11
N ALA A 27 1.15 -7.31 9.26
CA ALA A 27 2.08 -8.39 9.59
C ALA A 27 3.46 -8.10 8.97
N GLU A 28 4.49 -8.61 9.61
CA GLU A 28 5.83 -8.57 9.10
C GLU A 28 6.30 -9.99 8.72
N ARG A 29 6.98 -10.12 7.60
CA ARG A 29 7.57 -11.37 7.12
C ARG A 29 8.97 -11.12 6.60
N THR A 30 9.84 -12.09 6.73
CA THR A 30 11.18 -12.05 6.13
C THR A 30 11.37 -13.29 5.26
N MET A 31 11.71 -13.07 3.99
CA MET A 31 12.03 -14.14 3.04
C MET A 31 13.36 -13.85 2.35
N GLU A 32 14.28 -14.80 2.41
CA GLU A 32 15.61 -14.68 1.79
C GLU A 32 16.32 -13.35 2.10
N GLY A 33 16.16 -12.86 3.35
CA GLY A 33 16.75 -11.62 3.82
C GLY A 33 16.03 -10.33 3.41
N ILE A 34 14.91 -10.44 2.70
CA ILE A 34 14.05 -9.30 2.34
C ILE A 34 12.88 -9.22 3.32
N GLY A 35 12.72 -8.08 3.99
CA GLY A 35 11.60 -7.78 4.86
C GLY A 35 10.37 -7.33 4.07
N PHE A 36 9.21 -7.85 4.42
CA PHE A 36 7.90 -7.47 3.90
C PHE A 36 7.02 -6.98 5.04
N THR A 37 6.44 -5.81 4.87
CA THR A 37 5.35 -5.32 5.71
C THR A 37 4.06 -5.43 4.90
N ILE A 38 3.13 -6.26 5.37
CA ILE A 38 1.83 -6.47 4.75
C ILE A 38 0.81 -5.70 5.57
N GLU A 39 0.16 -4.74 4.96
CA GLU A 39 -0.82 -3.90 5.61
C GLU A 39 -2.12 -3.87 4.81
N GLY A 40 -3.23 -3.82 5.52
CA GLY A 40 -4.52 -3.67 4.88
C GLY A 40 -5.62 -3.34 5.88
N ARG A 41 -6.82 -3.19 5.36
CA ARG A 41 -7.99 -2.88 6.16
C ARG A 41 -9.11 -3.80 5.73
N ALA A 42 -9.47 -4.74 6.62
CA ALA A 42 -10.61 -5.62 6.42
C ALA A 42 -11.90 -4.81 6.54
N ASP A 43 -12.85 -5.02 5.64
CA ASP A 43 -14.15 -4.34 5.67
C ASP A 43 -14.90 -4.63 6.97
N GLY A 44 -14.79 -5.88 7.47
CA GLY A 44 -15.36 -6.25 8.74
C GLY A 44 -14.74 -7.49 9.38
N ILE A 45 -14.76 -7.52 10.70
CA ILE A 45 -14.42 -8.71 11.50
C ILE A 45 -15.47 -8.85 12.60
N PHE A 46 -16.02 -10.03 12.74
CA PHE A 46 -16.99 -10.36 13.81
C PHE A 46 -16.84 -11.80 14.27
N THR A 47 -17.51 -12.15 15.33
CA THR A 47 -17.63 -13.54 15.80
C THR A 47 -19.09 -13.97 15.57
N ASP A 48 -19.27 -15.11 14.92
CA ASP A 48 -20.59 -15.66 14.66
C ASP A 48 -21.24 -16.31 15.91
N GLU A 49 -22.43 -16.86 15.75
CA GLU A 49 -23.18 -17.49 16.84
C GLU A 49 -22.50 -18.75 17.41
N ASP A 50 -21.67 -19.42 16.60
CA ASP A 50 -20.92 -20.63 16.99
C ASP A 50 -19.55 -20.28 17.63
N GLY A 51 -19.22 -18.99 17.74
CA GLY A 51 -17.97 -18.50 18.29
C GLY A 51 -16.81 -18.44 17.28
N THR A 52 -17.07 -18.68 16.00
CA THR A 52 -16.07 -18.60 14.92
C THR A 52 -15.81 -17.15 14.54
N VAL A 53 -14.55 -16.76 14.44
CA VAL A 53 -14.16 -15.44 13.92
C VAL A 53 -14.33 -15.43 12.41
N VAL A 54 -14.99 -14.40 11.89
CA VAL A 54 -15.28 -14.23 10.47
C VAL A 54 -14.64 -12.94 9.95
N ILE A 55 -13.86 -13.06 8.89
CA ILE A 55 -13.39 -11.93 8.08
C ILE A 55 -14.42 -11.67 6.98
N ASP A 56 -15.01 -10.49 6.94
CA ASP A 56 -16.02 -10.12 5.96
C ASP A 56 -15.42 -9.12 4.94
N GLU A 57 -15.38 -9.54 3.69
CA GLU A 57 -14.92 -8.73 2.56
C GLU A 57 -16.12 -8.33 1.71
N ILE A 58 -16.41 -7.04 1.66
CA ILE A 58 -17.60 -6.48 0.99
C ILE A 58 -17.24 -6.02 -0.43
N LYS A 59 -18.01 -6.44 -1.39
CA LYS A 59 -17.87 -6.05 -2.81
C LYS A 59 -19.17 -5.53 -3.37
N THR A 60 -19.12 -4.40 -4.05
CA THR A 60 -20.27 -3.87 -4.82
C THR A 60 -20.08 -4.24 -6.29
N THR A 61 -21.18 -4.66 -6.93
CA THR A 61 -21.17 -5.07 -8.35
C THR A 61 -22.46 -4.68 -9.05
N ALA A 62 -22.37 -4.39 -10.35
CA ALA A 62 -23.52 -4.24 -11.24
C ALA A 62 -23.81 -5.54 -12.04
N ALA A 63 -23.06 -6.62 -11.79
CA ALA A 63 -23.33 -7.90 -12.43
C ALA A 63 -24.73 -8.40 -12.04
N PRO A 64 -25.48 -9.05 -12.98
CA PRO A 64 -26.75 -9.69 -12.63
C PRO A 64 -26.57 -10.70 -11.49
N ALA A 65 -27.60 -10.87 -10.66
CA ALA A 65 -27.51 -11.70 -9.46
C ALA A 65 -27.14 -13.17 -9.77
N ASP A 66 -27.59 -13.72 -10.87
CA ASP A 66 -27.26 -15.06 -11.37
C ASP A 66 -25.83 -15.22 -11.87
N ALA A 67 -25.16 -14.11 -12.18
CA ALA A 67 -23.73 -14.07 -12.55
C ALA A 67 -22.82 -13.85 -11.33
N ILE A 68 -23.36 -13.53 -10.15
CA ILE A 68 -22.60 -13.40 -8.92
C ILE A 68 -22.40 -14.80 -8.33
N THR A 69 -21.27 -15.40 -8.65
CA THR A 69 -20.92 -16.74 -8.18
C THR A 69 -19.79 -16.68 -7.17
N GLU A 70 -19.60 -17.75 -6.42
CA GLU A 70 -18.53 -17.88 -5.44
C GLU A 70 -17.14 -17.65 -6.04
N ASP A 71 -16.92 -18.09 -7.26
CA ASP A 71 -15.65 -18.00 -7.99
C ASP A 71 -15.60 -16.84 -9.00
N MET A 72 -16.53 -15.88 -8.90
CA MET A 72 -16.63 -14.74 -9.82
C MET A 72 -15.30 -13.97 -9.95
N ASN A 73 -14.57 -13.82 -8.85
CA ASN A 73 -13.25 -13.19 -8.85
C ASN A 73 -12.35 -13.77 -7.75
N PRO A 74 -11.34 -14.58 -8.12
CA PRO A 74 -10.43 -15.19 -7.14
C PRO A 74 -9.65 -14.18 -6.30
N CYS A 75 -9.45 -12.94 -6.78
CA CYS A 75 -8.76 -11.90 -6.02
C CYS A 75 -9.56 -11.47 -4.78
N HIS A 76 -10.88 -11.60 -4.77
CA HIS A 76 -11.70 -11.28 -3.60
C HIS A 76 -11.44 -12.27 -2.48
N TRP A 77 -11.39 -13.57 -2.79
CA TRP A 77 -10.97 -14.60 -1.84
C TRP A 77 -9.54 -14.38 -1.34
N ALA A 78 -8.61 -14.10 -2.27
CA ALA A 78 -7.22 -13.86 -1.92
C ALA A 78 -7.07 -12.69 -0.92
N GLN A 79 -7.84 -11.62 -1.09
CA GLN A 79 -7.84 -10.48 -0.17
C GLN A 79 -8.33 -10.89 1.22
N GLY A 80 -9.47 -11.56 1.31
CA GLY A 80 -10.01 -12.06 2.57
C GLY A 80 -9.09 -13.07 3.25
N MET A 81 -8.47 -13.96 2.49
CA MET A 81 -7.49 -14.94 3.00
C MET A 81 -6.23 -14.27 3.56
N VAL A 82 -5.72 -13.21 2.92
CA VAL A 82 -4.58 -12.44 3.46
C VAL A 82 -4.96 -11.78 4.79
N TYR A 83 -6.15 -11.17 4.87
CA TYR A 83 -6.64 -10.61 6.13
C TYR A 83 -6.87 -11.69 7.19
N GLY A 84 -7.38 -12.84 6.77
CA GLY A 84 -7.54 -14.01 7.61
C GLY A 84 -6.22 -14.50 8.22
N ALA A 85 -5.16 -14.62 7.40
CA ALA A 85 -3.83 -15.01 7.85
C ALA A 85 -3.29 -14.07 8.93
N ILE A 86 -3.40 -12.75 8.71
CA ILE A 86 -2.93 -11.75 9.66
C ILE A 86 -3.77 -11.78 10.95
N CYS A 87 -5.09 -11.87 10.81
CA CYS A 87 -6.01 -11.95 11.96
C CYS A 87 -5.78 -13.19 12.80
N ALA A 88 -5.61 -14.36 12.16
CA ALA A 88 -5.35 -15.62 12.84
C ALA A 88 -4.06 -15.55 13.66
N GLU A 89 -2.98 -15.00 13.10
CA GLU A 89 -1.73 -14.80 13.81
C GLU A 89 -1.88 -13.84 15.00
N GLN A 90 -2.49 -12.67 14.78
CA GLN A 90 -2.63 -11.63 15.82
C GLN A 90 -3.53 -12.06 16.98
N ARG A 91 -4.50 -12.94 16.74
CA ARG A 91 -5.47 -13.43 17.74
C ARG A 91 -5.21 -14.84 18.20
N GLU A 92 -4.13 -15.46 17.73
CA GLU A 92 -3.75 -16.85 18.06
C GLU A 92 -4.89 -17.85 17.78
N LEU A 93 -5.56 -17.69 16.61
CA LEU A 93 -6.68 -18.55 16.21
C LEU A 93 -6.16 -19.81 15.49
N GLU A 94 -6.78 -20.95 15.74
CA GLU A 94 -6.52 -22.20 15.00
C GLU A 94 -7.29 -22.24 13.67
N THR A 95 -8.50 -21.68 13.65
CA THR A 95 -9.39 -21.63 12.49
C THR A 95 -10.16 -20.32 12.47
N LEU A 96 -10.63 -19.92 11.28
CA LEU A 96 -11.56 -18.83 11.09
C LEU A 96 -12.31 -19.00 9.76
N ASP A 97 -13.34 -18.19 9.56
CA ASP A 97 -14.07 -18.11 8.31
C ASP A 97 -13.70 -16.84 7.53
N VAL A 98 -13.66 -16.96 6.22
CA VAL A 98 -13.63 -15.82 5.30
C VAL A 98 -14.97 -15.77 4.58
N ARG A 99 -15.63 -14.62 4.63
CA ARG A 99 -16.91 -14.37 3.98
C ARG A 99 -16.76 -13.28 2.91
N LEU A 100 -17.24 -13.57 1.70
CA LEU A 100 -17.45 -12.57 0.66
C LEU A 100 -18.89 -12.11 0.71
N THR A 101 -19.10 -10.82 0.87
CA THR A 101 -20.43 -10.19 0.84
C THR A 101 -20.55 -9.32 -0.41
N TYR A 102 -21.28 -9.82 -1.40
CA TYR A 102 -21.58 -9.07 -2.62
C TYR A 102 -22.88 -8.28 -2.46
N TYR A 103 -22.82 -7.01 -2.81
CA TYR A 103 -24.00 -6.14 -2.92
C TYR A 103 -24.22 -5.77 -4.38
N GLN A 104 -25.36 -6.18 -4.93
CA GLN A 104 -25.77 -5.82 -6.28
C GLN A 104 -26.43 -4.43 -6.27
N ILE A 105 -25.85 -3.47 -7.02
CA ILE A 105 -26.17 -2.04 -6.89
C ILE A 105 -27.52 -1.63 -7.49
N ASP A 106 -28.08 -2.42 -8.41
CA ASP A 106 -29.35 -2.10 -9.09
C ASP A 106 -30.56 -2.72 -8.38
N THR A 107 -30.37 -3.83 -7.67
CA THR A 107 -31.45 -4.58 -7.00
C THR A 107 -31.40 -4.56 -5.49
N ASP A 108 -30.31 -4.01 -4.91
CA ASP A 108 -30.02 -4.02 -3.47
C ASP A 108 -29.88 -5.44 -2.89
N GLU A 109 -29.71 -6.45 -3.74
CA GLU A 109 -29.56 -7.83 -3.32
C GLU A 109 -28.18 -8.09 -2.69
N ILE A 110 -28.18 -8.87 -1.61
CA ILE A 110 -26.97 -9.24 -0.89
C ILE A 110 -26.76 -10.75 -1.00
N ILE A 111 -25.64 -11.14 -1.60
CA ILE A 111 -25.25 -12.54 -1.79
C ILE A 111 -23.96 -12.79 -0.98
N ARG A 112 -23.96 -13.88 -0.19
CA ARG A 112 -22.81 -14.19 0.67
C ARG A 112 -22.30 -15.59 0.39
N TYR A 113 -20.96 -15.70 0.37
CA TYR A 113 -20.24 -16.96 0.30
C TYR A 113 -19.27 -17.03 1.46
N THR A 114 -19.22 -18.15 2.17
CA THR A 114 -18.33 -18.35 3.32
C THR A 114 -17.50 -19.61 3.12
N ARG A 115 -16.19 -19.50 3.42
CA ARG A 115 -15.25 -20.63 3.43
C ARG A 115 -14.55 -20.70 4.78
N HIS A 116 -14.43 -21.92 5.29
CA HIS A 116 -13.70 -22.21 6.51
C HIS A 116 -12.22 -22.48 6.19
N PHE A 117 -11.32 -21.93 7.00
CA PHE A 117 -9.88 -22.11 6.86
C PHE A 117 -9.21 -22.39 8.20
N SER A 118 -8.19 -23.22 8.19
CA SER A 118 -7.23 -23.28 9.28
C SER A 118 -6.20 -22.13 9.16
N ALA A 119 -5.66 -21.70 10.29
CA ALA A 119 -4.58 -20.71 10.32
C ALA A 119 -3.37 -21.16 9.49
N ALA A 120 -3.07 -22.46 9.50
CA ALA A 120 -1.97 -23.04 8.73
C ALA A 120 -2.18 -22.92 7.21
N GLU A 121 -3.40 -23.14 6.71
CA GLU A 121 -3.73 -22.94 5.29
C GLU A 121 -3.59 -21.47 4.88
N LEU A 122 -4.06 -20.55 5.71
CA LEU A 122 -3.98 -19.12 5.45
C LEU A 122 -2.53 -18.61 5.49
N ASP A 123 -1.72 -19.05 6.45
CA ASP A 123 -0.31 -18.71 6.52
C ASP A 123 0.47 -19.28 5.32
N ALA A 124 0.19 -20.54 4.94
CA ALA A 124 0.78 -21.14 3.75
C ALA A 124 0.42 -20.35 2.48
N PHE A 125 -0.81 -19.91 2.34
CA PHE A 125 -1.27 -19.09 1.23
C PHE A 125 -0.55 -17.73 1.19
N LEU A 126 -0.48 -17.01 2.32
CA LEU A 126 0.23 -15.74 2.41
C LEU A 126 1.71 -15.90 2.05
N ASN A 127 2.36 -16.92 2.60
CA ASN A 127 3.77 -17.20 2.33
C ASN A 127 4.00 -17.57 0.85
N ASP A 128 3.06 -18.24 0.18
CA ASP A 128 3.16 -18.54 -1.25
C ASP A 128 3.04 -17.28 -2.11
N LEU A 129 2.10 -16.39 -1.79
CA LEU A 129 1.99 -15.08 -2.45
C LEU A 129 3.30 -14.27 -2.33
N LEU A 130 3.89 -14.26 -1.14
CA LEU A 130 5.16 -13.54 -0.91
C LEU A 130 6.32 -14.17 -1.70
N ARG A 131 6.37 -15.51 -1.81
CA ARG A 131 7.37 -16.20 -2.66
C ARG A 131 7.22 -15.83 -4.13
N GLN A 132 5.98 -15.73 -4.62
CA GLN A 132 5.71 -15.30 -5.99
C GLN A 132 6.10 -13.84 -6.22
N TYR A 133 5.95 -12.98 -5.22
CA TYR A 133 6.31 -11.57 -5.29
C TYR A 133 7.82 -11.32 -5.09
N LEU A 134 8.53 -12.22 -4.43
CA LEU A 134 9.94 -12.09 -4.06
C LEU A 134 10.88 -11.70 -5.22
N PRO A 135 10.76 -12.26 -6.45
CA PRO A 135 11.59 -11.85 -7.57
C PRO A 135 11.43 -10.37 -7.94
N TRP A 136 10.21 -9.84 -7.81
CA TRP A 136 9.92 -8.42 -8.06
C TRP A 136 10.50 -7.53 -6.97
N ALA A 137 10.35 -7.92 -5.70
CA ALA A 137 10.93 -7.19 -4.57
C ALA A 137 12.46 -7.13 -4.70
N ARG A 138 13.11 -8.25 -5.02
CA ARG A 138 14.57 -8.31 -5.25
C ARG A 138 14.99 -7.38 -6.38
N ARG A 139 14.32 -7.47 -7.55
CA ARG A 139 14.62 -6.61 -8.68
C ARG A 139 14.44 -5.12 -8.34
N GLN A 140 13.45 -4.78 -7.53
CA GLN A 140 13.24 -3.40 -7.09
C GLN A 140 14.42 -2.91 -6.23
N LEU A 141 14.86 -3.73 -5.27
CA LEU A 141 16.01 -3.40 -4.41
C LEU A 141 17.31 -3.27 -5.22
N ASP A 142 17.60 -4.21 -6.12
CA ASP A 142 18.77 -4.18 -6.99
C ASP A 142 18.76 -2.92 -7.87
N TRP A 143 17.60 -2.57 -8.40
CA TRP A 143 17.43 -1.35 -9.21
C TRP A 143 17.65 -0.09 -8.37
N GLU A 144 17.11 -0.04 -7.16
CA GLU A 144 17.29 1.10 -6.26
C GLU A 144 18.75 1.29 -5.89
N GLU A 145 19.46 0.21 -5.60
CA GLU A 145 20.89 0.25 -5.32
C GLU A 145 21.67 0.75 -6.54
N ALA A 146 21.41 0.20 -7.72
CA ALA A 146 22.08 0.63 -8.96
C ALA A 146 21.78 2.10 -9.28
N ARG A 147 20.52 2.53 -9.14
CA ARG A 147 20.10 3.93 -9.28
C ARG A 147 20.86 4.82 -8.31
N ASN A 148 20.85 4.49 -7.02
CA ASN A 148 21.45 5.30 -5.98
C ASN A 148 22.98 5.41 -6.16
N ARG A 149 23.63 4.33 -6.56
CA ARG A 149 25.06 4.32 -6.90
C ARG A 149 25.35 5.23 -8.09
N SER A 150 24.56 5.15 -9.16
CA SER A 150 24.68 5.99 -10.34
C SER A 150 24.48 7.48 -10.00
N LEU A 151 23.43 7.81 -9.25
CA LEU A 151 23.14 9.18 -8.83
C LEU A 151 24.19 9.72 -7.84
N GLY A 152 24.74 8.89 -6.97
CA GLY A 152 25.86 9.25 -6.10
C GLY A 152 27.12 9.65 -6.88
N ALA A 153 27.39 8.95 -7.99
CA ALA A 153 28.52 9.25 -8.89
C ALA A 153 28.29 10.44 -9.83
N LEU A 154 27.04 10.93 -9.94
CA LEU A 154 26.68 12.01 -10.85
C LEU A 154 27.52 13.28 -10.58
N GLN A 155 28.15 13.82 -11.62
CA GLN A 155 28.90 15.07 -11.56
C GLN A 155 28.05 16.22 -12.14
N PHE A 156 28.33 17.45 -11.69
CA PHE A 156 27.70 18.60 -12.29
C PHE A 156 28.12 18.70 -13.76
N PRO A 157 27.17 18.81 -14.72
CA PRO A 157 27.47 18.61 -16.15
C PRO A 157 28.15 19.80 -16.83
N PHE A 158 28.48 20.83 -16.07
CA PHE A 158 29.17 22.03 -16.62
C PHE A 158 30.46 22.27 -15.86
N PRO A 159 31.48 22.92 -16.50
CA PRO A 159 32.76 23.19 -15.86
C PRO A 159 32.70 24.06 -14.60
N ALA A 160 31.69 24.96 -14.52
CA ALA A 160 31.50 25.83 -13.37
C ALA A 160 30.02 26.18 -13.17
N TYR A 161 29.66 26.52 -11.94
CA TYR A 161 28.37 27.11 -11.62
C TYR A 161 28.32 28.58 -12.07
N ARG A 162 27.18 28.98 -12.56
CA ARG A 162 26.90 30.42 -12.82
C ARG A 162 26.73 31.17 -11.49
N PRO A 163 26.90 32.49 -11.44
CA PRO A 163 26.64 33.30 -10.24
C PRO A 163 25.25 33.01 -9.67
N GLY A 164 25.17 32.72 -8.36
CA GLY A 164 23.94 32.37 -7.66
C GLY A 164 23.44 30.94 -7.85
N GLN A 165 23.87 30.23 -8.89
CA GLN A 165 23.41 28.89 -9.22
C GLN A 165 23.75 27.87 -8.11
N ARG A 166 24.97 27.94 -7.56
CA ARG A 166 25.42 27.02 -6.48
C ARG A 166 24.65 27.24 -5.18
N ALA A 167 24.34 28.51 -4.86
CA ALA A 167 23.53 28.83 -3.67
C ALA A 167 22.13 28.24 -3.78
N LEU A 168 21.46 28.43 -4.92
CA LEU A 168 20.14 27.88 -5.20
C LEU A 168 20.16 26.33 -5.13
N ALA A 169 21.17 25.69 -5.73
CA ALA A 169 21.32 24.22 -5.67
C ALA A 169 21.49 23.71 -4.23
N GLY A 170 22.22 24.45 -3.39
CA GLY A 170 22.38 24.13 -1.98
C GLY A 170 21.07 24.21 -1.19
N GLU A 171 20.21 25.19 -1.47
CA GLU A 171 18.90 25.31 -0.81
C GLU A 171 17.96 24.17 -1.24
N VAL A 172 17.97 23.82 -2.54
CA VAL A 172 17.16 22.68 -3.04
C VAL A 172 17.63 21.37 -2.37
N TYR A 173 18.94 21.14 -2.28
CA TYR A 173 19.46 19.95 -1.62
C TYR A 173 19.02 19.88 -0.14
N ARG A 174 19.14 20.98 0.60
CA ARG A 174 18.69 21.05 2.00
C ARG A 174 17.19 20.80 2.14
N ALA A 175 16.38 21.36 1.25
CA ALA A 175 14.94 21.13 1.23
C ALA A 175 14.60 19.63 1.01
N CYS A 176 15.27 18.97 0.06
CA CYS A 176 15.11 17.54 -0.18
C CYS A 176 15.56 16.72 1.03
N ALA A 177 16.68 17.07 1.66
CA ALA A 177 17.22 16.37 2.82
C ALA A 177 16.33 16.51 4.07
N ALA A 178 15.68 17.66 4.25
CA ALA A 178 14.78 17.92 5.37
C ALA A 178 13.42 17.20 5.24
N GLY A 179 13.02 16.85 4.02
CA GLY A 179 11.68 16.27 3.75
C GLY A 179 11.41 14.89 4.34
N LYS A 180 12.43 14.16 4.80
CA LYS A 180 12.27 12.88 5.52
C LYS A 180 12.17 13.04 7.05
N ALA A 181 12.40 14.23 7.60
CA ALA A 181 12.31 14.48 9.03
C ALA A 181 10.88 14.92 9.40
N GLU A 182 10.08 13.97 9.88
CA GLU A 182 8.92 14.10 10.80
C GLU A 182 7.88 15.23 10.60
N GLN A 183 7.88 16.00 9.52
CA GLN A 183 6.90 17.06 9.33
C GLN A 183 5.73 16.61 8.44
N LYS A 184 4.54 16.46 9.04
CA LYS A 184 3.28 16.40 8.29
C LYS A 184 3.17 17.63 7.39
N GLY A 185 3.42 17.44 6.05
CA GLY A 185 3.25 18.51 5.07
C GLY A 185 4.46 18.80 4.17
N GLY A 186 5.61 18.16 4.42
CA GLY A 186 6.82 18.31 3.61
C GLY A 186 7.44 19.71 3.68
N THR A 187 8.66 19.87 3.15
CA THR A 187 9.37 21.15 3.06
C THR A 187 9.00 21.87 1.77
N ARG A 188 8.68 23.15 1.86
CA ARG A 188 8.40 24.02 0.70
C ARG A 188 9.51 25.04 0.55
N LEU A 189 10.08 25.14 -0.65
CA LEU A 189 11.10 26.10 -1.00
C LEU A 189 10.56 27.05 -2.08
N PHE A 190 10.53 28.34 -1.80
CA PHE A 190 10.19 29.39 -2.76
C PHE A 190 11.47 30.10 -3.19
N CYS A 191 11.77 30.05 -4.49
CA CYS A 191 12.97 30.64 -5.04
C CYS A 191 12.65 31.69 -6.10
N GLN A 192 13.11 32.90 -5.91
CA GLN A 192 13.12 33.94 -6.93
C GLN A 192 14.53 34.02 -7.55
N ALA A 193 14.62 33.75 -8.83
CA ALA A 193 15.90 33.75 -9.54
C ALA A 193 15.75 34.33 -10.95
N PRO A 194 16.73 35.15 -11.42
CA PRO A 194 16.68 35.76 -12.75
C PRO A 194 16.72 34.73 -13.88
N THR A 195 16.30 35.13 -15.07
CA THR A 195 16.46 34.35 -16.30
C THR A 195 17.94 34.09 -16.58
N GLY A 196 18.24 32.90 -17.11
CA GLY A 196 19.62 32.57 -17.50
C GLY A 196 20.49 31.97 -16.37
N ILE A 197 20.10 32.01 -15.11
CA ILE A 197 20.87 31.43 -13.99
C ILE A 197 21.02 29.90 -14.08
N GLY A 198 20.18 29.20 -14.88
CA GLY A 198 20.18 27.74 -14.96
C GLY A 198 19.33 27.08 -13.88
N LYS A 199 18.10 27.59 -13.64
CA LYS A 199 17.15 27.09 -12.63
C LYS A 199 16.91 25.59 -12.71
N THR A 200 16.73 25.02 -13.88
CA THR A 200 16.54 23.60 -14.12
C THR A 200 17.66 22.76 -13.49
N MET A 201 18.91 23.08 -13.79
CA MET A 201 20.05 22.35 -13.23
C MET A 201 20.24 22.59 -11.74
N SER A 202 19.89 23.80 -11.27
CA SER A 202 19.91 24.12 -9.82
C SER A 202 18.85 23.37 -9.02
N ALA A 203 17.79 22.90 -9.67
CA ALA A 203 16.75 22.08 -9.06
C ALA A 203 17.02 20.57 -9.23
N LEU A 204 17.23 20.11 -10.47
CA LEU A 204 17.34 18.68 -10.76
C LEU A 204 18.63 18.06 -10.23
N PHE A 205 19.79 18.68 -10.42
CA PHE A 205 21.06 18.12 -10.01
C PHE A 205 21.13 17.83 -8.50
N PRO A 206 20.83 18.80 -7.61
CA PRO A 206 20.84 18.54 -6.16
C PRO A 206 19.73 17.58 -5.70
N ALA A 207 18.56 17.58 -6.35
CA ALA A 207 17.49 16.64 -6.06
C ALA A 207 17.90 15.20 -6.41
N LEU A 208 18.55 14.98 -7.56
CA LEU A 208 19.11 13.69 -7.96
C LEU A 208 20.22 13.22 -7.01
N LYS A 209 21.09 14.13 -6.56
CA LYS A 209 22.11 13.80 -5.55
C LYS A 209 21.47 13.38 -4.23
N ALA A 210 20.47 14.12 -3.76
CA ALA A 210 19.73 13.77 -2.55
C ALA A 210 19.03 12.41 -2.67
N MET A 211 18.44 12.11 -3.84
CA MET A 211 17.85 10.80 -4.13
C MET A 211 18.90 9.69 -4.09
N GLY A 212 20.09 9.90 -4.66
CA GLY A 212 21.20 8.95 -4.62
C GLY A 212 21.70 8.64 -3.19
N GLU A 213 21.44 9.54 -2.25
CA GLU A 213 21.71 9.37 -0.82
C GLU A 213 20.50 8.82 -0.02
N GLY A 214 19.46 8.34 -0.71
CA GLY A 214 18.27 7.79 -0.09
C GLY A 214 17.33 8.83 0.54
N LYS A 215 17.50 10.12 0.20
CA LYS A 215 16.69 11.23 0.76
C LYS A 215 15.41 11.52 -0.04
N GLY A 216 15.10 10.70 -1.02
CA GLY A 216 13.88 10.77 -1.82
C GLY A 216 13.77 9.58 -2.75
N GLU A 217 12.55 9.23 -3.14
CA GLU A 217 12.27 8.06 -3.98
C GLU A 217 11.84 8.43 -5.40
N LYS A 218 11.16 9.56 -5.54
CA LYS A 218 10.63 10.06 -6.81
C LYS A 218 10.84 11.57 -6.94
N ILE A 219 11.10 12.04 -8.16
CA ILE A 219 11.19 13.45 -8.49
C ILE A 219 10.21 13.71 -9.63
N PHE A 220 9.35 14.70 -9.45
CA PHE A 220 8.47 15.24 -10.48
C PHE A 220 8.94 16.66 -10.80
N TYR A 221 9.22 16.93 -12.12
CA TYR A 221 9.73 18.21 -12.58
C TYR A 221 8.94 18.72 -13.79
#